data_cd0436f8770a175c6beee2ab891b49ef
#
_entry.id   cd0436f8770a175c6beee2ab891b49ef
#
_cell.length_a   1.000
_cell.length_b   1.000
_cell.length_c   1.000
_cell.angle_alpha   90.00
_cell.angle_beta   90.00
_cell.angle_gamma   90.00
#
_symmetry.space_group_name_H-M   'P 1'
#
loop_
_entity.id
_entity.type
_entity.pdbx_description
1 polymer ?
#
loop_
_entity_poly.entity_id
_entity_poly.type
_entity_poly.pdbx_seq_one_letter_code
_entity_poly.pdbx_strand_id
1 'polypeptide(L)'
;MKKKMDFATKAKLIYSGEILIFAILFLVLATLRFLNVIQYNATRGAIFNWVTLFGGTWIVVDLIWALVDKKRQKRIALIDKIIHAPAGAYLIAFDLYCLISKSTDANLYRFGIASVLAYLGLCYMFEAFYHFKYPVPGIIDAVEQEKAQTEQALEEEKNKESSKEESEEINNEQKD
;
A
#
# COMPACT_ATOMS: atom_id res chain seq x y z
N MET A 1 -4.43 -16.68 -29.44
CA MET A 1 -5.09 -16.88 -28.14
C MET A 1 -4.34 -16.04 -27.10
N LYS A 2 -4.95 -14.98 -26.53
CA LYS A 2 -4.37 -14.25 -25.38
C LYS A 2 -4.52 -15.14 -24.14
N LYS A 3 -3.39 -15.63 -23.61
CA LYS A 3 -3.35 -16.37 -22.35
C LYS A 3 -3.98 -15.46 -21.26
N LYS A 4 -5.12 -15.84 -20.68
CA LYS A 4 -5.73 -15.11 -19.57
C LYS A 4 -4.68 -15.08 -18.43
N MET A 5 -4.30 -13.89 -18.01
CA MET A 5 -3.35 -13.69 -16.93
C MET A 5 -3.95 -14.26 -15.64
N ASP A 6 -3.19 -15.09 -14.93
CA ASP A 6 -3.61 -15.65 -13.66
C ASP A 6 -3.96 -14.54 -12.66
N PHE A 7 -5.03 -14.72 -11.88
CA PHE A 7 -5.55 -13.73 -10.94
C PHE A 7 -4.48 -13.29 -9.92
N ALA A 8 -3.69 -14.22 -9.40
CA ALA A 8 -2.58 -13.92 -8.49
C ALA A 8 -1.54 -12.99 -9.11
N THR A 9 -1.20 -13.19 -10.39
CA THR A 9 -0.29 -12.31 -11.14
C THR A 9 -0.91 -10.93 -11.35
N LYS A 10 -2.21 -10.85 -11.61
CA LYS A 10 -2.93 -9.58 -11.75
C LYS A 10 -2.95 -8.80 -10.43
N ALA A 11 -3.25 -9.45 -9.32
CA ALA A 11 -3.25 -8.83 -7.98
C ALA A 11 -1.87 -8.28 -7.59
N LYS A 12 -0.79 -9.04 -7.84
CA LYS A 12 0.59 -8.57 -7.64
C LYS A 12 0.91 -7.34 -8.48
N LEU A 13 0.51 -7.33 -9.75
CA LEU A 13 0.80 -6.24 -10.68
C LEU A 13 0.07 -4.96 -10.24
N ILE A 14 -1.19 -5.06 -9.83
CA ILE A 14 -1.97 -3.93 -9.34
C ILE A 14 -1.33 -3.35 -8.08
N TYR A 15 -1.05 -4.20 -7.07
CA TYR A 15 -0.46 -3.77 -5.81
C TYR A 15 0.92 -3.12 -6.00
N SER A 16 1.82 -3.77 -6.75
CA SER A 16 3.14 -3.19 -7.03
C SER A 16 3.05 -1.92 -7.88
N GLY A 17 2.06 -1.84 -8.78
CA GLY A 17 1.79 -0.66 -9.58
C GLY A 17 1.32 0.54 -8.74
N GLU A 18 0.43 0.31 -7.79
CA GLU A 18 -0.02 1.35 -6.84
C GLU A 18 1.15 1.90 -6.01
N ILE A 19 1.98 1.03 -5.46
CA ILE A 19 3.18 1.43 -4.71
C ILE A 19 4.15 2.21 -5.60
N LEU A 20 4.34 1.80 -6.85
CA LEU A 20 5.21 2.50 -7.80
C LEU A 20 4.71 3.91 -8.11
N ILE A 21 3.40 4.12 -8.19
CA ILE A 21 2.80 5.45 -8.38
C ILE A 21 3.17 6.35 -7.19
N PHE A 22 3.05 5.85 -5.95
CA PHE A 22 3.48 6.60 -4.76
C PHE A 22 4.98 6.89 -4.78
N ALA A 23 5.83 5.94 -5.18
CA ALA A 23 7.26 6.15 -5.33
C ALA A 23 7.57 7.32 -6.28
N ILE A 24 6.96 7.32 -7.46
CA ILE A 24 7.12 8.39 -8.46
C ILE A 24 6.64 9.73 -7.90
N LEU A 25 5.47 9.76 -7.25
CA LEU A 25 4.91 10.96 -6.64
C LEU A 25 5.87 11.58 -5.62
N PHE A 26 6.41 10.78 -4.70
CA PHE A 26 7.35 11.26 -3.68
C PHE A 26 8.66 11.76 -4.31
N LEU A 27 9.21 11.08 -5.32
CA LEU A 27 10.42 11.51 -6.01
C LEU A 27 10.21 12.81 -6.80
N VAL A 28 9.06 12.97 -7.45
CA VAL A 28 8.70 14.22 -8.13
C VAL A 28 8.57 15.36 -7.11
N LEU A 29 7.85 15.15 -6.00
CA LEU A 29 7.70 16.15 -4.95
C LEU A 29 9.06 16.52 -4.32
N ALA A 30 9.94 15.55 -4.08
CA ALA A 30 11.30 15.79 -3.62
C ALA A 30 12.07 16.67 -4.60
N THR A 31 12.03 16.36 -5.88
CA THR A 31 12.70 17.11 -6.94
C THR A 31 12.19 18.55 -7.03
N LEU A 32 10.87 18.74 -7.05
CA LEU A 32 10.25 20.08 -7.08
C LEU A 32 10.63 20.90 -5.85
N ARG A 33 10.79 20.25 -4.71
CA ARG A 33 11.24 20.88 -3.48
C ARG A 33 12.73 21.24 -3.53
N PHE A 34 13.59 20.34 -4.01
CA PHE A 34 15.02 20.61 -4.21
C PHE A 34 15.27 21.75 -5.20
N LEU A 35 14.48 21.84 -6.26
CA LEU A 35 14.56 22.91 -7.26
C LEU A 35 13.93 24.23 -6.79
N ASN A 36 13.36 24.26 -5.58
CA ASN A 36 12.64 25.41 -5.01
C ASN A 36 11.44 25.89 -5.84
N VAL A 37 10.85 25.00 -6.63
CA VAL A 37 9.60 25.28 -7.35
C VAL A 37 8.44 25.38 -6.34
N ILE A 38 8.42 24.48 -5.35
CA ILE A 38 7.51 24.57 -4.20
C ILE A 38 8.22 25.36 -3.11
N GLN A 39 7.86 26.63 -2.99
CA GLN A 39 8.49 27.54 -2.03
C GLN A 39 7.92 27.34 -0.62
N TYR A 40 8.78 27.61 0.37
CA TYR A 40 8.37 27.67 1.77
C TYR A 40 7.57 28.95 2.04
N ASN A 41 6.48 28.81 2.80
CA ASN A 41 5.71 29.90 3.35
C ASN A 41 5.59 29.68 4.87
N ALA A 42 5.92 30.68 5.67
CA ALA A 42 5.99 30.56 7.13
C ALA A 42 4.65 30.08 7.77
N THR A 43 3.52 30.62 7.31
CA THR A 43 2.20 30.23 7.82
C THR A 43 1.86 28.79 7.45
N ARG A 44 2.11 28.39 6.21
CA ARG A 44 1.91 27.02 5.76
C ARG A 44 2.92 26.05 6.39
N GLY A 45 4.14 26.54 6.66
CA GLY A 45 5.19 25.77 7.31
C GLY A 45 4.78 25.29 8.71
N ALA A 46 4.17 26.14 9.52
CA ALA A 46 3.71 25.76 10.84
C ALA A 46 2.64 24.65 10.80
N ILE A 47 1.65 24.77 9.91
CA ILE A 47 0.63 23.73 9.70
C ILE A 47 1.28 22.45 9.18
N PHE A 48 2.22 22.59 8.25
CA PHE A 48 2.91 21.45 7.66
C PHE A 48 3.73 20.67 8.69
N ASN A 49 4.42 21.34 9.62
CA ASN A 49 5.15 20.69 10.70
C ASN A 49 4.24 19.80 11.58
N TRP A 50 3.03 20.25 11.88
CA TRP A 50 2.09 19.42 12.64
C TRP A 50 1.64 18.19 11.84
N VAL A 51 1.37 18.35 10.56
CA VAL A 51 0.94 17.25 9.68
C VAL A 51 2.07 16.22 9.51
N THR A 52 3.31 16.67 9.29
CA THR A 52 4.47 15.78 9.12
C THR A 52 4.90 15.15 10.44
N LEU A 53 4.80 15.84 11.57
CA LEU A 53 5.01 15.28 12.91
C LEU A 53 4.02 14.16 13.20
N PHE A 54 2.74 14.39 12.89
CA PHE A 54 1.71 13.36 13.04
C PHE A 54 1.98 12.16 12.11
N GLY A 55 2.32 12.42 10.85
CA GLY A 55 2.68 11.38 9.88
C GLY A 55 3.90 10.57 10.31
N GLY A 56 4.96 11.24 10.76
CA GLY A 56 6.15 10.58 11.29
C GLY A 56 5.86 9.72 12.52
N THR A 57 5.05 10.25 13.44
CA THR A 57 4.59 9.51 14.63
C THR A 57 3.79 8.28 14.24
N TRP A 58 2.88 8.41 13.27
CA TRP A 58 2.09 7.30 12.76
C TRP A 58 2.97 6.18 12.18
N ILE A 59 4.00 6.51 11.39
CA ILE A 59 4.95 5.53 10.83
C ILE A 59 5.63 4.73 11.94
N VAL A 60 6.10 5.42 13.00
CA VAL A 60 6.78 4.75 14.14
C VAL A 60 5.81 3.91 14.95
N VAL A 61 4.62 4.41 15.23
CA VAL A 61 3.57 3.68 15.97
C VAL A 61 3.13 2.44 15.20
N ASP A 62 2.97 2.55 13.88
CA ASP A 62 2.60 1.44 13.01
C ASP A 62 3.65 0.33 13.00
N LEU A 63 4.95 0.68 13.01
CA LEU A 63 6.03 -0.29 13.20
C LEU A 63 5.95 -0.97 14.57
N ILE A 64 5.82 -0.19 15.65
CA ILE A 64 5.73 -0.75 17.00
C ILE A 64 4.55 -1.72 17.10
N TRP A 65 3.40 -1.31 16.59
CA TRP A 65 2.21 -2.16 16.57
C TRP A 65 2.45 -3.44 15.74
N ALA A 66 3.09 -3.33 14.58
CA ALA A 66 3.45 -4.49 13.78
C ALA A 66 4.41 -5.46 14.50
N LEU A 67 5.30 -4.95 15.35
CA LEU A 67 6.20 -5.78 16.15
C LEU A 67 5.51 -6.48 17.31
N VAL A 68 4.50 -5.85 17.92
CA VAL A 68 3.78 -6.37 19.10
C VAL A 68 2.67 -7.34 18.69
N ASP A 69 1.93 -7.05 17.63
CA ASP A 69 0.81 -7.87 17.18
C ASP A 69 1.25 -9.00 16.22
N LYS A 70 1.46 -10.20 16.80
CA LYS A 70 1.85 -11.40 16.04
C LYS A 70 0.86 -11.81 14.95
N LYS A 71 -0.44 -11.49 15.11
CA LYS A 71 -1.44 -11.78 14.06
C LYS A 71 -1.26 -10.84 12.87
N ARG A 72 -0.96 -9.57 13.15
CA ARG A 72 -0.68 -8.58 12.12
C ARG A 72 0.62 -8.89 11.38
N GLN A 73 1.67 -9.33 12.09
CA GLN A 73 2.96 -9.71 11.46
C GLN A 73 2.80 -10.76 10.35
N LYS A 74 1.85 -11.69 10.49
CA LYS A 74 1.61 -12.72 9.47
C LYS A 74 0.94 -12.20 8.21
N ARG A 75 0.27 -11.05 8.28
CA ARG A 75 -0.52 -10.47 7.18
C ARG A 75 0.18 -9.35 6.43
N ILE A 76 1.17 -8.72 7.04
CA ILE A 76 1.90 -7.58 6.47
C ILE A 76 3.36 -7.94 6.24
N ALA A 77 3.98 -7.30 5.27
CA ALA A 77 5.41 -7.38 5.10
C ALA A 77 6.09 -6.48 6.15
N LEU A 78 6.66 -7.09 7.19
CA LEU A 78 7.34 -6.34 8.26
C LEU A 78 8.50 -5.49 7.71
N ILE A 79 9.13 -5.93 6.62
CA ILE A 79 10.22 -5.20 5.97
C ILE A 79 9.80 -3.79 5.56
N ASP A 80 8.55 -3.60 5.06
CA ASP A 80 8.04 -2.30 4.64
C ASP A 80 8.00 -1.33 5.82
N LYS A 81 7.61 -1.81 7.00
CA LYS A 81 7.58 -1.00 8.21
C LYS A 81 8.97 -0.62 8.70
N ILE A 82 9.91 -1.55 8.60
CA ILE A 82 11.31 -1.33 9.02
C ILE A 82 11.98 -0.29 8.12
N ILE A 83 11.80 -0.37 6.81
CA ILE A 83 12.44 0.59 5.89
C ILE A 83 11.84 1.99 5.96
N HIS A 84 10.57 2.14 6.38
CA HIS A 84 9.94 3.45 6.59
C HIS A 84 10.25 4.08 7.95
N ALA A 85 10.62 3.29 8.94
CA ALA A 85 10.86 3.77 10.30
C ALA A 85 11.90 4.91 10.41
N PRO A 86 13.05 4.89 9.68
CA PRO A 86 14.00 5.99 9.71
C PRO A 86 13.40 7.32 9.24
N ALA A 87 12.51 7.29 8.22
CA ALA A 87 11.79 8.48 7.77
C ALA A 87 10.87 9.03 8.85
N GLY A 88 10.12 8.14 9.53
CA GLY A 88 9.25 8.52 10.65
C GLY A 88 10.03 9.18 11.80
N ALA A 89 11.13 8.56 12.21
CA ALA A 89 12.00 9.10 13.26
C ALA A 89 12.61 10.45 12.85
N TYR A 90 13.06 10.57 11.61
CA TYR A 90 13.59 11.83 11.07
C TYR A 90 12.53 12.94 11.08
N LEU A 91 11.31 12.67 10.62
CA LEU A 91 10.22 13.65 10.62
C LEU A 91 9.92 14.14 12.04
N ILE A 92 9.82 13.23 13.01
CA ILE A 92 9.59 13.60 14.41
C ILE A 92 10.70 14.54 14.90
N ALA A 93 11.96 14.17 14.73
CA ALA A 93 13.10 14.98 15.19
C ALA A 93 13.16 16.33 14.49
N PHE A 94 12.95 16.35 13.16
CA PHE A 94 12.96 17.56 12.34
C PHE A 94 11.84 18.51 12.74
N ASP A 95 10.61 18.03 12.87
CA ASP A 95 9.46 18.86 13.19
C ASP A 95 9.52 19.40 14.61
N LEU A 96 9.93 18.56 15.58
CA LEU A 96 10.17 19.02 16.96
C LEU A 96 11.25 20.09 17.01
N TYR A 97 12.35 19.90 16.28
CA TYR A 97 13.39 20.95 16.18
C TYR A 97 12.81 22.25 15.63
N CYS A 98 12.06 22.20 14.54
CA CYS A 98 11.46 23.39 13.91
C CYS A 98 10.45 24.08 14.84
N LEU A 99 9.63 23.32 15.57
CA LEU A 99 8.63 23.86 16.50
C LEU A 99 9.29 24.51 17.73
N ILE A 100 10.31 23.88 18.31
CA ILE A 100 11.01 24.38 19.51
C ILE A 100 11.85 25.61 19.15
N SER A 101 12.62 25.54 18.05
CA SER A 101 13.48 26.64 17.61
C SER A 101 12.71 27.79 16.96
N LYS A 102 11.41 27.62 16.68
CA LYS A 102 10.59 28.53 15.87
C LYS A 102 11.28 28.90 14.55
N SER A 103 11.97 27.94 13.96
CA SER A 103 12.75 28.15 12.76
C SER A 103 11.88 28.57 11.57
N THR A 104 12.30 29.59 10.87
CA THR A 104 11.69 30.04 9.61
C THR A 104 12.68 29.93 8.44
N ASP A 105 13.77 29.18 8.63
CA ASP A 105 14.80 29.01 7.60
C ASP A 105 14.24 28.19 6.43
N ALA A 106 14.03 28.88 5.31
CA ALA A 106 13.50 28.29 4.09
C ALA A 106 14.40 27.19 3.51
N ASN A 107 15.72 27.28 3.70
CA ASN A 107 16.66 26.27 3.21
C ASN A 107 16.58 25.00 4.07
N LEU A 108 16.47 25.15 5.40
CA LEU A 108 16.26 24.02 6.30
C LEU A 108 15.01 23.21 5.89
N TYR A 109 13.88 23.89 5.68
CA TYR A 109 12.65 23.25 5.23
C TYR A 109 12.78 22.66 3.82
N ARG A 110 13.46 23.37 2.92
CA ARG A 110 13.67 22.91 1.55
C ARG A 110 14.41 21.59 1.53
N PHE A 111 15.60 21.55 2.14
CA PHE A 111 16.44 20.36 2.11
C PHE A 111 15.96 19.26 3.06
N GLY A 112 15.49 19.62 4.25
CA GLY A 112 15.00 18.66 5.23
C GLY A 112 13.83 17.83 4.70
N ILE A 113 12.79 18.50 4.17
CA ILE A 113 11.63 17.83 3.63
C ILE A 113 11.92 17.10 2.31
N ALA A 114 12.72 17.73 1.42
CA ALA A 114 13.09 17.10 0.16
C ALA A 114 13.85 15.78 0.38
N SER A 115 14.75 15.74 1.38
CA SER A 115 15.52 14.53 1.69
C SER A 115 14.64 13.39 2.18
N VAL A 116 13.68 13.65 3.06
CA VAL A 116 12.78 12.59 3.54
C VAL A 116 11.82 12.12 2.44
N LEU A 117 11.32 13.02 1.59
CA LEU A 117 10.51 12.65 0.43
C LEU A 117 11.29 11.79 -0.56
N ALA A 118 12.55 12.14 -0.84
CA ALA A 118 13.42 11.32 -1.68
C ALA A 118 13.65 9.94 -1.09
N TYR A 119 13.92 9.86 0.21
CA TYR A 119 14.08 8.59 0.92
C TYR A 119 12.82 7.73 0.85
N LEU A 120 11.66 8.30 1.15
CA LEU A 120 10.38 7.58 1.05
C LEU A 120 10.10 7.12 -0.37
N GLY A 121 10.38 7.95 -1.37
CA GLY A 121 10.25 7.56 -2.78
C GLY A 121 11.12 6.37 -3.15
N LEU A 122 12.36 6.31 -2.65
CA LEU A 122 13.25 5.17 -2.84
C LEU A 122 12.77 3.93 -2.09
N CYS A 123 12.22 4.08 -0.86
CA CYS A 123 11.63 2.97 -0.12
C CYS A 123 10.44 2.37 -0.87
N TYR A 124 9.50 3.18 -1.33
CA TYR A 124 8.36 2.71 -2.12
C TYR A 124 8.78 2.09 -3.46
N MET A 125 9.83 2.61 -4.10
CA MET A 125 10.38 1.98 -5.30
C MET A 125 10.93 0.57 -4.98
N PHE A 126 11.68 0.44 -3.90
CA PHE A 126 12.17 -0.86 -3.43
C PHE A 126 11.02 -1.82 -3.13
N GLU A 127 9.98 -1.37 -2.40
CA GLU A 127 8.79 -2.16 -2.09
C GLU A 127 8.08 -2.64 -3.35
N ALA A 128 7.88 -1.76 -4.34
CA ALA A 128 7.23 -2.12 -5.58
C ALA A 128 7.94 -3.29 -6.28
N PHE A 129 9.27 -3.25 -6.38
CA PHE A 129 10.07 -4.34 -6.95
C PHE A 129 10.10 -5.58 -6.06
N TYR A 130 10.20 -5.40 -4.74
CA TYR A 130 10.23 -6.49 -3.79
C TYR A 130 8.91 -7.28 -3.81
N HIS A 131 7.76 -6.61 -3.74
CA HIS A 131 6.45 -7.25 -3.72
C HIS A 131 6.00 -7.79 -5.08
N PHE A 132 6.58 -7.30 -6.17
CA PHE A 132 6.41 -7.95 -7.47
C PHE A 132 6.98 -9.37 -7.45
N LYS A 133 8.11 -9.58 -6.76
CA LYS A 133 8.74 -10.90 -6.62
C LYS A 133 8.20 -11.70 -5.43
N TYR A 134 8.00 -11.03 -4.29
CA TYR A 134 7.57 -11.62 -3.02
C TYR A 134 6.25 -10.98 -2.57
N PRO A 135 5.11 -11.54 -2.94
CA PRO A 135 3.82 -10.93 -2.63
C PRO A 135 3.57 -10.88 -1.12
N VAL A 136 2.84 -9.86 -0.69
CA VAL A 136 2.43 -9.70 0.71
C VAL A 136 1.53 -10.88 1.11
N PRO A 137 1.75 -11.52 2.27
CA PRO A 137 0.95 -12.67 2.70
C PRO A 137 -0.56 -12.43 2.68
N GLY A 138 -1.02 -11.26 3.11
CA GLY A 138 -2.45 -10.91 3.08
C GLY A 138 -3.07 -10.83 1.68
N ILE A 139 -2.27 -10.60 0.64
CA ILE A 139 -2.75 -10.66 -0.76
C ILE A 139 -2.92 -12.12 -1.19
N ILE A 140 -2.05 -13.00 -0.75
CA ILE A 140 -2.14 -14.44 -1.03
C ILE A 140 -3.42 -14.99 -0.42
N ASP A 141 -3.66 -14.70 0.87
CA ASP A 141 -4.85 -15.15 1.58
C ASP A 141 -6.15 -14.65 0.90
N ALA A 142 -6.18 -13.40 0.45
CA ALA A 142 -7.33 -12.84 -0.26
C ALA A 142 -7.58 -13.53 -1.62
N VAL A 143 -6.51 -13.83 -2.36
CA VAL A 143 -6.59 -14.56 -3.64
C VAL A 143 -7.07 -15.98 -3.47
N GLU A 144 -6.64 -16.67 -2.41
CA GLU A 144 -7.07 -18.03 -2.11
C GLU A 144 -8.55 -18.07 -1.71
N GLN A 145 -9.00 -17.10 -0.91
CA GLN A 145 -10.42 -17.00 -0.52
C GLN A 145 -11.32 -16.73 -1.74
N GLU A 146 -10.90 -15.84 -2.65
CA GLU A 146 -11.69 -15.56 -3.85
C GLU A 146 -11.75 -16.75 -4.81
N LYS A 147 -10.67 -17.52 -4.93
CA LYS A 147 -10.69 -18.78 -5.68
C LYS A 147 -11.67 -19.77 -5.10
N ALA A 148 -11.63 -19.98 -3.79
CA ALA A 148 -12.54 -20.89 -3.12
C ALA A 148 -14.02 -20.49 -3.30
N GLN A 149 -14.33 -19.19 -3.22
CA GLN A 149 -15.68 -18.69 -3.47
C GLN A 149 -16.12 -18.89 -4.92
N THR A 150 -15.21 -18.68 -5.87
CA THR A 150 -15.50 -18.86 -7.30
C THR A 150 -15.74 -20.34 -7.64
N GLU A 151 -14.98 -21.25 -7.04
CA GLU A 151 -15.16 -22.70 -7.20
C GLU A 151 -16.49 -23.16 -6.61
N GLN A 152 -16.86 -22.68 -5.43
CA GLN A 152 -18.16 -22.96 -4.82
C GLN A 152 -19.33 -22.46 -5.66
N ALA A 153 -19.25 -21.24 -6.19
CA ALA A 153 -20.29 -20.69 -7.06
C ALA A 153 -20.46 -21.49 -8.35
N LEU A 154 -19.36 -21.96 -8.94
CA LEU A 154 -19.38 -22.85 -10.11
C LEU A 154 -19.98 -24.23 -9.84
N GLU A 155 -19.72 -24.80 -8.66
CA GLU A 155 -20.33 -26.08 -8.23
C GLU A 155 -21.82 -25.92 -7.97
N GLU A 156 -22.24 -24.81 -7.35
CA GLU A 156 -23.66 -24.53 -7.15
C GLU A 156 -24.43 -24.34 -8.48
N GLU A 157 -23.80 -23.70 -9.46
CA GLU A 157 -24.39 -23.49 -10.80
C GLU A 157 -24.55 -24.83 -11.53
N LYS A 158 -23.54 -25.70 -11.49
CA LYS A 158 -23.62 -27.06 -12.08
C LYS A 158 -24.69 -27.91 -11.42
N ASN A 159 -24.81 -27.87 -10.09
CA ASN A 159 -25.83 -28.59 -9.37
C ASN A 159 -27.26 -28.11 -9.68
N LYS A 160 -27.42 -26.80 -9.96
CA LYS A 160 -28.72 -26.25 -10.39
C LYS A 160 -29.06 -26.63 -11.83
N GLU A 161 -28.07 -26.73 -12.72
CA GLU A 161 -28.31 -27.21 -14.09
C GLU A 161 -28.68 -28.69 -14.10
N SER A 162 -27.94 -29.56 -13.36
CA SER A 162 -28.26 -30.97 -13.25
C SER A 162 -29.66 -31.24 -12.67
N SER A 163 -30.07 -30.45 -11.68
CA SER A 163 -31.42 -30.59 -11.08
C SER A 163 -32.55 -30.10 -12.01
N LYS A 164 -32.24 -29.19 -12.95
CA LYS A 164 -33.20 -28.78 -13.97
C LYS A 164 -33.34 -29.81 -15.08
N GLU A 165 -32.25 -30.42 -15.52
CA GLU A 165 -32.27 -31.49 -16.52
C GLU A 165 -33.05 -32.74 -15.99
N GLU A 166 -32.82 -33.13 -14.74
CA GLU A 166 -33.54 -34.23 -14.09
C GLU A 166 -35.05 -33.94 -13.97
N SER A 167 -35.43 -32.70 -13.67
CA SER A 167 -36.86 -32.34 -13.56
C SER A 167 -37.55 -32.21 -14.93
N GLU A 168 -36.82 -31.92 -16.00
CA GLU A 168 -37.35 -31.92 -17.38
C GLU A 168 -37.49 -33.32 -17.95
N GLU A 169 -36.60 -34.27 -17.65
CA GLU A 169 -36.71 -35.69 -18.01
C GLU A 169 -37.94 -36.34 -17.36
N ILE A 170 -38.13 -36.14 -16.06
CA ILE A 170 -39.29 -36.67 -15.32
C ILE A 170 -40.63 -36.13 -15.87
N ASN A 171 -40.68 -34.88 -16.30
CA ASN A 171 -41.89 -34.29 -16.88
C ASN A 171 -42.19 -34.78 -18.31
N ASN A 172 -41.19 -35.23 -19.06
CA ASN A 172 -41.39 -35.80 -20.38
C ASN A 172 -41.80 -37.28 -20.34
N GLU A 173 -41.34 -38.08 -19.35
CA GLU A 173 -41.78 -39.47 -19.16
C GLU A 173 -43.22 -39.59 -18.66
N GLN A 174 -43.83 -38.58 -18.08
CA GLN A 174 -45.21 -38.56 -17.62
C GLN A 174 -46.25 -38.15 -18.72
N LYS A 175 -45.79 -37.85 -19.94
CA LYS A 175 -46.66 -37.38 -21.03
C LYS A 175 -46.89 -38.44 -22.14
N ASP A 176 -46.25 -39.59 -22.05
CA ASP A 176 -46.51 -40.74 -22.90
C ASP A 176 -47.35 -41.81 -22.17
#